data_d2a5a5012b1934ff41989b2ee07b2465
#
_entry.id   d2a5a5012b1934ff41989b2ee07b2465
#
_cell.length_a   1.000
_cell.length_b   1.000
_cell.length_c   1.000
_cell.angle_alpha   90.00
_cell.angle_beta   90.00
_cell.angle_gamma   90.00
#
_symmetry.space_group_name_H-M   'P 1'
#
loop_
_entity.id
_entity.type
_entity.pdbx_description
1 polymer ?
#
loop_
_entity_poly.entity_id
_entity_poly.type
_entity_poly.pdbx_seq_one_letter_code
_entity_poly.pdbx_strand_id
1 'polypeptide(L)'
;AIKLNIPWSDLGSWKEILLMFNKNKRKYFKKKNIFYRPWGSYTNLYNGNNFLIKELNVKPKGILSLQKHFHRSEHWVVIQGKPKITLNKKFFTRQPYETIFIPKGAIHRIQNPNKKTVKIMEAQLGSILKETDIVRYKDIYGRAN
;
A
#
# COMPACT_ATOMS: atom_id res chain seq x y z
N ALA A 1 12.64 -28.23 -0.66
CA ALA A 1 12.42 -27.21 -1.69
C ALA A 1 11.15 -27.55 -2.48
N ILE A 2 10.09 -26.76 -2.30
CA ILE A 2 8.86 -26.90 -3.09
C ILE A 2 9.13 -26.23 -4.42
N LYS A 3 9.28 -27.00 -5.50
CA LYS A 3 9.27 -26.45 -6.86
C LYS A 3 7.87 -25.92 -7.16
N LEU A 4 7.68 -24.62 -7.13
CA LEU A 4 6.51 -23.96 -7.69
C LEU A 4 6.67 -23.96 -9.22
N ASN A 5 6.08 -24.94 -9.89
CA ASN A 5 5.88 -24.93 -11.34
C ASN A 5 4.71 -23.99 -11.63
N ILE A 6 4.97 -22.70 -11.71
CA ILE A 6 3.98 -21.71 -12.15
C ILE A 6 4.37 -21.34 -13.58
N PRO A 7 3.51 -21.55 -14.58
CA PRO A 7 3.77 -21.08 -15.94
C PRO A 7 3.96 -19.57 -15.93
N TRP A 8 5.02 -19.06 -16.54
CA TRP A 8 5.40 -17.64 -16.58
C TRP A 8 4.32 -16.71 -17.18
N SER A 9 3.40 -17.26 -17.96
CA SER A 9 2.30 -16.52 -18.58
C SER A 9 1.26 -16.00 -17.59
N ASP A 10 1.12 -16.61 -16.40
CA ASP A 10 0.03 -16.31 -15.46
C ASP A 10 0.43 -15.40 -14.28
N LEU A 11 1.72 -15.15 -14.09
CA LEU A 11 2.23 -14.22 -13.07
C LEU A 11 1.98 -12.74 -13.39
N GLY A 12 1.45 -12.41 -14.57
CA GLY A 12 1.10 -11.04 -14.97
C GLY A 12 -0.15 -10.48 -14.29
N SER A 13 -0.91 -11.30 -13.61
CA SER A 13 -2.16 -10.88 -12.97
C SER A 13 -2.00 -10.80 -11.46
N TRP A 14 -1.86 -9.59 -10.93
CA TRP A 14 -1.96 -9.30 -9.49
C TRP A 14 -3.23 -9.88 -8.86
N LYS A 15 -4.27 -10.12 -9.65
CA LYS A 15 -5.50 -10.79 -9.25
C LYS A 15 -5.24 -12.20 -8.74
N GLU A 16 -4.42 -12.99 -9.42
CA GLU A 16 -4.06 -14.36 -9.02
C GLU A 16 -3.24 -14.35 -7.71
N ILE A 17 -2.27 -13.45 -7.60
CA ILE A 17 -1.47 -13.27 -6.38
C ILE A 17 -2.39 -12.92 -5.20
N LEU A 18 -3.34 -12.01 -5.39
CA LEU A 18 -4.29 -11.63 -4.35
C LEU A 18 -5.24 -12.76 -3.96
N LEU A 19 -5.66 -13.60 -4.91
CA LEU A 19 -6.48 -14.78 -4.64
C LEU A 19 -5.70 -15.82 -3.83
N MET A 20 -4.41 -16.04 -4.13
CA MET A 20 -3.53 -16.91 -3.34
C MET A 20 -3.37 -16.40 -1.90
N PHE A 21 -3.16 -15.09 -1.71
CA PHE A 21 -3.11 -14.47 -0.37
C PHE A 21 -4.43 -14.64 0.38
N ASN A 22 -5.58 -14.52 -0.30
CA ASN A 22 -6.89 -14.69 0.32
C ASN A 22 -7.19 -16.14 0.75
N LYS A 23 -6.81 -17.14 -0.06
CA LYS A 23 -7.01 -18.57 0.26
C LYS A 23 -6.14 -19.03 1.45
N ASN A 24 -4.95 -18.44 1.63
CA ASN A 24 -3.98 -18.86 2.64
C ASN A 24 -3.95 -17.99 3.90
N LYS A 25 -4.92 -17.09 4.09
CA LYS A 25 -4.96 -16.11 5.22
C LYS A 25 -4.73 -16.71 6.61
N ARG A 26 -5.17 -17.97 6.84
CA ARG A 26 -5.07 -18.60 8.18
C ARG A 26 -3.71 -19.19 8.51
N LYS A 27 -2.88 -19.54 7.51
CA LYS A 27 -1.65 -20.31 7.73
C LYS A 27 -0.40 -19.43 7.92
N TYR A 28 -0.36 -18.24 7.35
CA TYR A 28 0.85 -17.41 7.29
C TYR A 28 0.87 -16.19 8.21
N PHE A 29 -0.27 -15.77 8.77
CA PHE A 29 -0.34 -14.53 9.56
C PHE A 29 -0.66 -14.80 11.02
N LYS A 30 0.35 -15.21 11.80
CA LYS A 30 0.28 -15.18 13.27
C LYS A 30 0.19 -13.70 13.70
N LYS A 31 -0.82 -13.38 14.52
CA LYS A 31 -1.08 -12.11 15.21
C LYS A 31 -0.77 -10.84 14.39
N LYS A 32 -1.78 -10.31 13.72
CA LYS A 32 -1.67 -9.06 12.95
C LYS A 32 -1.53 -7.87 13.88
N ASN A 33 -0.41 -7.16 13.79
CA ASN A 33 -0.28 -5.85 14.42
C ASN A 33 -0.98 -4.81 13.54
N ILE A 34 -2.15 -4.35 13.99
CA ILE A 34 -2.93 -3.28 13.34
C ILE A 34 -2.51 -1.96 13.96
N PHE A 35 -2.08 -1.04 13.14
CA PHE A 35 -1.70 0.32 13.53
C PHE A 35 -2.79 1.30 13.10
N TYR A 36 -3.49 1.88 14.07
CA TYR A 36 -4.52 2.88 13.82
C TYR A 36 -3.93 4.24 13.53
N ARG A 37 -4.56 4.96 12.61
CA ARG A 37 -4.17 6.31 12.18
C ARG A 37 -5.44 7.16 11.98
N PRO A 38 -5.36 8.48 12.01
CA PRO A 38 -6.54 9.33 11.81
C PRO A 38 -7.28 9.09 10.49
N TRP A 39 -6.57 8.62 9.45
CA TRP A 39 -7.13 8.31 8.13
C TRP A 39 -7.65 6.86 8.00
N GLY A 40 -7.44 5.99 8.99
CA GLY A 40 -7.82 4.57 8.95
C GLY A 40 -6.86 3.69 9.70
N SER A 41 -6.33 2.66 9.08
CA SER A 41 -5.35 1.75 9.70
C SER A 41 -4.45 1.11 8.65
N TYR A 42 -3.33 0.55 9.10
CA TYR A 42 -2.52 -0.36 8.30
C TYR A 42 -2.09 -1.57 9.11
N THR A 43 -1.78 -2.63 8.40
CA THR A 43 -1.27 -3.88 8.97
C THR A 43 0.01 -4.27 8.23
N ASN A 44 1.09 -4.54 8.94
CA ASN A 44 2.26 -5.15 8.35
C ASN A 44 1.97 -6.63 8.12
N LEU A 45 1.96 -7.05 6.86
CA LEU A 45 1.66 -8.43 6.47
C LEU A 45 2.92 -9.29 6.45
N TYR A 46 4.00 -8.75 5.92
CA TYR A 46 5.29 -9.43 5.83
C TYR A 46 6.43 -8.43 5.84
N ASN A 47 7.47 -8.71 6.62
CA ASN A 47 8.69 -7.93 6.69
C ASN A 47 9.86 -8.82 6.26
N GLY A 48 10.43 -8.53 5.10
CA GLY A 48 11.58 -9.22 4.54
C GLY A 48 12.84 -8.36 4.55
N ASN A 49 13.91 -8.89 3.98
CA ASN A 49 15.13 -8.11 3.78
C ASN A 49 14.92 -7.09 2.66
N ASN A 50 15.04 -5.79 2.98
CA ASN A 50 14.85 -4.67 2.06
C ASN A 50 13.45 -4.56 1.43
N PHE A 51 12.42 -5.22 1.97
CA PHE A 51 11.03 -5.01 1.57
C PHE A 51 10.03 -5.23 2.71
N LEU A 52 8.89 -4.55 2.62
CA LEU A 52 7.80 -4.63 3.59
C LEU A 52 6.47 -4.63 2.84
N ILE A 53 5.62 -5.62 3.13
CA ILE A 53 4.25 -5.69 2.59
C ILE A 53 3.26 -5.22 3.64
N LYS A 54 2.39 -4.28 3.27
CA LYS A 54 1.32 -3.74 4.12
C LYS A 54 -0.05 -3.87 3.49
N GLU A 55 -1.06 -3.97 4.32
CA GLU A 55 -2.46 -3.70 3.95
C GLU A 55 -2.85 -2.34 4.54
N LEU A 56 -3.27 -1.41 3.69
CA LEU A 56 -3.80 -0.12 4.11
C LEU A 56 -5.33 -0.15 4.03
N ASN A 57 -6.00 0.28 5.08
CA ASN A 57 -7.45 0.43 5.16
C ASN A 57 -7.78 1.91 5.35
N VAL A 58 -8.14 2.60 4.26
CA VAL A 58 -8.45 4.03 4.29
C VAL A 58 -9.94 4.20 4.49
N LYS A 59 -10.35 4.73 5.66
CA LYS A 59 -11.75 4.95 5.99
C LYS A 59 -12.44 5.92 5.03
N PRO A 60 -13.79 5.94 4.95
CA PRO A 60 -14.51 6.97 4.19
C PRO A 60 -13.99 8.37 4.49
N LYS A 61 -13.76 9.16 3.44
CA LYS A 61 -13.19 10.52 3.51
C LYS A 61 -11.79 10.62 4.13
N GLY A 62 -11.13 9.48 4.41
CA GLY A 62 -9.75 9.45 4.89
C GLY A 62 -8.77 9.95 3.84
N ILE A 63 -7.77 10.73 4.29
CA ILE A 63 -6.75 11.34 3.45
C ILE A 63 -5.39 11.11 4.11
N LEU A 64 -4.47 10.41 3.45
CA LEU A 64 -3.09 10.29 3.92
C LEU A 64 -2.36 11.63 3.74
N SER A 65 -1.27 11.84 4.49
CA SER A 65 -0.40 13.00 4.28
C SER A 65 0.13 13.04 2.85
N LEU A 66 0.34 14.25 2.33
CA LEU A 66 1.14 14.44 1.14
C LEU A 66 2.60 14.26 1.55
N GLN A 67 3.26 13.26 1.05
CA GLN A 67 4.56 12.79 1.57
C GLN A 67 5.49 12.30 0.46
N LYS A 68 6.77 12.16 0.80
CA LYS A 68 7.75 11.45 -0.02
C LYS A 68 8.68 10.59 0.84
N HIS A 69 9.41 9.69 0.19
CA HIS A 69 10.42 8.82 0.78
C HIS A 69 11.73 8.92 0.00
N PHE A 70 12.86 8.99 0.68
CA PHE A 70 14.15 9.07 0.02
C PHE A 70 14.80 7.69 -0.23
N HIS A 71 14.47 6.70 0.61
CA HIS A 71 15.21 5.43 0.64
C HIS A 71 14.38 4.24 0.17
N ARG A 72 13.09 4.45 -0.15
CA ARG A 72 12.22 3.39 -0.66
C ARG A 72 11.34 3.85 -1.81
N SER A 73 10.98 2.90 -2.66
CA SER A 73 9.86 3.00 -3.61
C SER A 73 8.68 2.20 -3.10
N GLU A 74 7.50 2.43 -3.66
CA GLU A 74 6.29 1.72 -3.29
C GLU A 74 5.52 1.24 -4.52
N HIS A 75 4.98 0.03 -4.44
CA HIS A 75 4.03 -0.50 -5.40
C HIS A 75 2.70 -0.67 -4.69
N TRP A 76 1.66 -0.05 -5.20
CA TRP A 76 0.32 -0.15 -4.66
C TRP A 76 -0.59 -0.94 -5.59
N VAL A 77 -1.38 -1.84 -5.00
CA VAL A 77 -2.44 -2.57 -5.67
C VAL A 77 -3.75 -2.25 -4.97
N VAL A 78 -4.73 -1.76 -5.71
CA VAL A 78 -6.07 -1.51 -5.16
C VAL A 78 -6.79 -2.83 -4.97
N ILE A 79 -7.16 -3.15 -3.74
CA ILE A 79 -7.92 -4.37 -3.40
C ILE A 79 -9.41 -4.10 -3.44
N GLN A 80 -9.82 -2.92 -2.94
CA GLN A 80 -11.23 -2.55 -2.82
C GLN A 80 -11.41 -1.04 -2.89
N GLY A 81 -12.48 -0.61 -3.51
CA GLY A 81 -12.85 0.81 -3.64
C GLY A 81 -12.13 1.49 -4.80
N LYS A 82 -12.31 2.82 -4.88
CA LYS A 82 -11.78 3.67 -5.95
C LYS A 82 -11.02 4.83 -5.33
N PRO A 83 -9.74 4.64 -4.93
CA PRO A 83 -8.93 5.72 -4.37
C PRO A 83 -8.63 6.79 -5.42
N LYS A 84 -8.55 8.04 -4.95
CA LYS A 84 -7.87 9.12 -5.66
C LYS A 84 -6.42 9.16 -5.18
N ILE A 85 -5.48 9.04 -6.10
CA ILE A 85 -4.05 9.01 -5.83
C ILE A 85 -3.42 10.27 -6.42
N THR A 86 -2.64 10.98 -5.61
CA THR A 86 -1.76 12.04 -6.08
C THR A 86 -0.36 11.46 -6.25
N LEU A 87 0.26 11.68 -7.40
CA LEU A 87 1.66 11.36 -7.67
C LEU A 87 2.31 12.56 -8.35
N ASN A 88 3.19 13.24 -7.63
CA ASN A 88 3.75 14.55 -7.98
C ASN A 88 2.61 15.55 -8.28
N LYS A 89 2.54 16.09 -9.50
CA LYS A 89 1.50 17.03 -9.95
C LYS A 89 0.30 16.35 -10.62
N LYS A 90 0.30 15.00 -10.74
CA LYS A 90 -0.75 14.25 -11.44
C LYS A 90 -1.73 13.60 -10.45
N PHE A 91 -2.96 13.43 -10.91
CA PHE A 91 -4.03 12.78 -10.16
C PHE A 91 -4.52 11.55 -10.93
N PHE A 92 -4.71 10.47 -10.20
CA PHE A 92 -5.19 9.21 -10.76
C PHE A 92 -6.36 8.68 -9.90
N THR A 93 -7.39 8.17 -10.55
CA THR A 93 -8.36 7.28 -9.90
C THR A 93 -8.04 5.87 -10.34
N ARG A 94 -7.97 4.92 -9.41
CA ARG A 94 -7.68 3.52 -9.68
C ARG A 94 -8.87 2.65 -9.32
N GLN A 95 -9.12 1.66 -10.15
CA GLN A 95 -10.14 0.62 -9.92
C GLN A 95 -9.52 -0.54 -9.11
N PRO A 96 -10.34 -1.43 -8.53
CA PRO A 96 -9.83 -2.68 -7.97
C PRO A 96 -8.98 -3.45 -8.98
N TYR A 97 -7.85 -4.00 -8.48
CA TYR A 97 -6.81 -4.75 -9.20
C TYR A 97 -5.89 -3.90 -10.10
N GLU A 98 -6.12 -2.61 -10.22
CA GLU A 98 -5.14 -1.72 -10.84
C GLU A 98 -3.99 -1.40 -9.88
N THR A 99 -2.83 -1.11 -10.46
CA THR A 99 -1.59 -0.83 -9.77
C THR A 99 -1.09 0.58 -10.03
N ILE A 100 -0.22 1.06 -9.16
CA ILE A 100 0.57 2.27 -9.39
C ILE A 100 1.93 2.12 -8.73
N PHE A 101 2.98 2.51 -9.45
CA PHE A 101 4.34 2.59 -8.94
C PHE A 101 4.65 3.99 -8.45
N ILE A 102 5.20 4.09 -7.24
CA ILE A 102 5.65 5.32 -6.59
C ILE A 102 7.18 5.25 -6.50
N PRO A 103 7.92 5.95 -7.34
CA PRO A 103 9.38 5.95 -7.29
C PRO A 103 9.89 6.69 -6.05
N LYS A 104 11.14 6.41 -5.65
CA LYS A 104 11.84 7.15 -4.60
C LYS A 104 11.79 8.65 -4.88
N GLY A 105 11.59 9.46 -3.86
CA GLY A 105 11.52 10.92 -3.96
C GLY A 105 10.22 11.49 -4.55
N ALA A 106 9.33 10.66 -5.10
CA ALA A 106 8.06 11.15 -5.63
C ALA A 106 7.11 11.58 -4.52
N ILE A 107 6.50 12.75 -4.67
CA ILE A 107 5.50 13.27 -3.75
C ILE A 107 4.16 12.59 -4.04
N HIS A 108 3.55 11.98 -3.03
CA HIS A 108 2.36 11.16 -3.23
C HIS A 108 1.43 11.16 -2.02
N ARG A 109 0.18 10.79 -2.25
CA ARG A 109 -0.80 10.42 -1.20
C ARG A 109 -1.97 9.65 -1.76
N ILE A 110 -2.71 8.99 -0.85
CA ILE A 110 -3.99 8.35 -1.09
C ILE A 110 -5.10 9.17 -0.44
N GLN A 111 -6.22 9.31 -1.15
CA GLN A 111 -7.47 9.86 -0.65
C GLN A 111 -8.60 8.87 -0.93
N ASN A 112 -9.48 8.70 0.02
CA ASN A 112 -10.70 7.92 -0.18
C ASN A 112 -11.92 8.86 -0.32
N PRO A 113 -12.36 9.19 -1.53
CA PRO A 113 -13.56 10.00 -1.74
C PRO A 113 -14.87 9.23 -1.51
N ASN A 114 -14.80 7.91 -1.36
CA ASN A 114 -15.95 7.02 -1.33
C ASN A 114 -16.64 6.98 0.04
N LYS A 115 -17.86 6.41 0.07
CA LYS A 115 -18.61 6.12 1.31
C LYS A 115 -18.18 4.81 1.98
N LYS A 116 -17.43 3.94 1.29
CA LYS A 116 -16.91 2.66 1.81
C LYS A 116 -15.39 2.73 1.95
N THR A 117 -14.83 1.87 2.81
CA THR A 117 -13.38 1.74 2.99
C THR A 117 -12.69 1.37 1.70
N VAL A 118 -11.59 2.05 1.40
CA VAL A 118 -10.63 1.67 0.37
C VAL A 118 -9.57 0.76 1.00
N LYS A 119 -9.25 -0.35 0.32
CA LYS A 119 -8.16 -1.25 0.71
C LYS A 119 -7.08 -1.26 -0.36
N ILE A 120 -5.84 -1.12 0.08
CA ILE A 120 -4.66 -1.14 -0.79
C ILE A 120 -3.65 -2.11 -0.19
N MET A 121 -3.07 -2.95 -1.03
CA MET A 121 -1.84 -3.66 -0.71
C MET A 121 -0.66 -2.80 -1.17
N GLU A 122 0.27 -2.56 -0.26
CA GLU A 122 1.47 -1.76 -0.48
C GLU A 122 2.71 -2.64 -0.33
N ALA A 123 3.54 -2.68 -1.34
CA ALA A 123 4.87 -3.24 -1.27
C ALA A 123 5.91 -2.11 -1.25
N GLN A 124 6.60 -1.96 -0.13
CA GLN A 124 7.72 -1.03 0.03
C GLN A 124 9.03 -1.76 -0.26
N LEU A 125 9.90 -1.17 -1.09
CA LEU A 125 11.20 -1.74 -1.46
C LEU A 125 12.30 -0.69 -1.26
N GLY A 126 13.29 -1.01 -0.44
CA GLY A 126 14.39 -0.09 -0.16
C GLY A 126 15.16 -0.38 1.11
N SER A 127 16.17 0.43 1.38
CA SER A 127 17.08 0.25 2.52
C SER A 127 16.49 0.73 3.85
N ILE A 128 15.57 1.72 3.84
CA ILE A 128 14.91 2.25 5.04
C ILE A 128 13.40 2.16 4.83
N LEU A 129 12.75 1.27 5.60
CA LEU A 129 11.31 0.99 5.54
C LEU A 129 10.54 1.52 6.75
N LYS A 130 11.23 2.28 7.61
CA LYS A 130 10.68 2.88 8.83
C LYS A 130 9.93 4.19 8.54
N GLU A 131 9.07 4.60 9.45
CA GLU A 131 8.34 5.89 9.37
C GLU A 131 9.27 7.11 9.40
N THR A 132 10.52 6.96 9.86
CA THR A 132 11.55 8.01 9.83
C THR A 132 11.95 8.44 8.42
N ASP A 133 11.68 7.63 7.39
CA ASP A 133 11.88 7.98 5.98
C ASP A 133 10.69 8.76 5.37
N ILE A 134 9.71 9.17 6.18
CA ILE A 134 8.55 9.92 5.71
C ILE A 134 8.80 11.42 5.87
N VAL A 135 8.90 12.15 4.76
CA VAL A 135 8.84 13.61 4.76
C VAL A 135 7.41 14.03 4.39
N ARG A 136 6.73 14.72 5.31
CA ARG A 136 5.35 15.18 5.14
C ARG A 136 5.30 16.64 4.73
N TYR A 137 4.60 16.94 3.63
CA TYR A 137 4.41 18.30 3.12
C TYR A 137 3.08 18.90 3.56
N LYS A 138 2.02 18.08 3.57
CA LYS A 138 0.68 18.50 3.94
C LYS A 138 -0.04 17.34 4.63
N ASP A 139 -0.47 17.59 5.86
CA ASP A 139 -1.24 16.64 6.64
C ASP A 139 -2.38 17.36 7.36
N ILE A 140 -3.63 16.97 7.05
CA ILE A 140 -4.83 17.58 7.63
C ILE A 140 -5.03 17.21 9.11
N TYR A 141 -4.23 16.29 9.63
CA TYR A 141 -4.28 15.81 11.02
C TYR A 141 -3.15 16.38 11.90
N GLY A 142 -2.39 17.35 11.38
CA GLY A 142 -1.35 18.06 12.15
C GLY A 142 -0.08 17.25 12.41
N ARG A 143 0.24 16.23 11.58
CA ARG A 143 1.48 15.42 11.70
C ARG A 143 2.58 15.87 10.73
N ALA A 144 2.38 16.95 9.99
CA ALA A 144 3.43 17.55 9.18
C ALA A 144 4.45 18.24 10.11
N ASN A 145 5.74 17.98 9.88
CA ASN A 145 6.84 18.65 10.56
C ASN A 145 7.15 19.96 9.87
#